data_2c9e401e915853bbd57e1ed57cce2676
#
_entry.id   2c9e401e915853bbd57e1ed57cce2676
#
_cell.length_a   1.000
_cell.length_b   1.000
_cell.length_c   1.000
_cell.angle_alpha   90.00
_cell.angle_beta   90.00
_cell.angle_gamma   90.00
#
_symmetry.space_group_name_H-M   'P 1'
#
loop_
_entity.id
_entity.type
_entity.pdbx_description
1 polymer ?
#
loop_
_entity_poly.entity_id
_entity_poly.type
_entity_poly.pdbx_seq_one_letter_code
_entity_poly.pdbx_strand_id
1 'polypeptide(L)'
;MPETADRELTFAQAIREALAEEMRRDDTVCIMGEDVAEAGTPFKVLSGLLEEFGKDRVLDTPISEAGFTGLAVGAAMTGMRPVVDIMFGDFITLTMDQMVNQAAKVHYMSGGKWRVPMVMRTTMGATRRSAAQHSQSLHAWFCHVPGLKVVLPSTPYDAKGLLKAAIRDENPVVFFEDKMMYKLKGPVPADDYTVPLGVADVKRLGEDITLVATSSMVQVALGAATLLEEIGISAEVVDPRTMWPLDEKTLVDSAKKTSRAIVLDEGYERYGVTAELASVIATGAFYDMDAPVKRMGAMHVPIPFSPPLEDVTVPTEQTVFEAARELCGRS
;
A
#
# COMPACT_ATOMS: atom_id res chain seq x y z
N MET A 1 -29.52 -8.70 14.71
CA MET A 1 -28.10 -9.00 14.46
C MET A 1 -27.35 -8.63 15.72
N PRO A 2 -26.45 -9.44 16.30
CA PRO A 2 -25.66 -8.97 17.41
C PRO A 2 -24.81 -7.79 16.89
N GLU A 3 -24.86 -6.66 17.58
CA GLU A 3 -23.90 -5.57 17.44
C GLU A 3 -22.50 -6.16 17.74
N THR A 4 -21.74 -6.50 16.70
CA THR A 4 -20.29 -6.69 16.86
C THR A 4 -19.73 -5.30 17.15
N ALA A 5 -19.47 -5.01 18.42
CA ALA A 5 -18.82 -3.77 18.83
C ALA A 5 -17.56 -3.61 17.98
N ASP A 6 -17.48 -2.54 17.21
CA ASP A 6 -16.29 -2.20 16.43
C ASP A 6 -15.14 -2.02 17.41
N ARG A 7 -14.26 -3.05 17.48
CA ARG A 7 -13.04 -2.96 18.28
C ARG A 7 -12.01 -2.14 17.53
N GLU A 8 -11.25 -1.36 18.24
CA GLU A 8 -10.21 -0.53 17.69
C GLU A 8 -8.86 -1.28 17.73
N LEU A 9 -8.20 -1.41 16.57
CA LEU A 9 -6.85 -1.95 16.46
C LEU A 9 -5.90 -0.90 15.86
N THR A 10 -4.61 -1.01 16.20
CA THR A 10 -3.59 -0.32 15.42
C THR A 10 -3.38 -1.02 14.08
N PHE A 11 -2.86 -0.31 13.10
CA PHE A 11 -2.50 -0.86 11.79
C PHE A 11 -1.56 -2.08 11.94
N ALA A 12 -0.53 -1.99 12.80
CA ALA A 12 0.38 -3.11 13.08
C ALA A 12 -0.35 -4.32 13.70
N GLN A 13 -1.31 -4.09 14.60
CA GLN A 13 -2.13 -5.16 15.18
C GLN A 13 -3.03 -5.81 14.14
N ALA A 14 -3.59 -5.02 13.21
CA ALA A 14 -4.43 -5.52 12.13
C ALA A 14 -3.64 -6.42 11.15
N ILE A 15 -2.42 -6.04 10.79
CA ILE A 15 -1.50 -6.87 9.98
C ILE A 15 -1.19 -8.18 10.70
N ARG A 16 -0.78 -8.12 11.98
CA ARG A 16 -0.47 -9.32 12.77
C ARG A 16 -1.66 -10.26 12.88
N GLU A 17 -2.84 -9.72 13.10
CA GLU A 17 -4.06 -10.50 13.20
C GLU A 17 -4.41 -11.17 11.86
N ALA A 18 -4.27 -10.46 10.74
CA ALA A 18 -4.46 -11.04 9.42
C ALA A 18 -3.55 -12.26 9.20
N LEU A 19 -2.26 -12.12 9.54
CA LEU A 19 -1.29 -13.22 9.42
C LEU A 19 -1.66 -14.39 10.33
N ALA A 20 -1.97 -14.14 11.60
CA ALA A 20 -2.34 -15.20 12.54
C ALA A 20 -3.61 -15.95 12.08
N GLU A 21 -4.63 -15.23 11.63
CA GLU A 21 -5.86 -15.84 11.12
C GLU A 21 -5.60 -16.69 9.88
N GLU A 22 -4.81 -16.21 8.92
CA GLU A 22 -4.49 -17.00 7.71
C GLU A 22 -3.59 -18.20 8.02
N MET A 23 -2.63 -18.06 8.93
CA MET A 23 -1.80 -19.19 9.38
C MET A 23 -2.60 -20.27 10.15
N ARG A 24 -3.63 -19.87 10.90
CA ARG A 24 -4.56 -20.85 11.54
C ARG A 24 -5.46 -21.52 10.52
N ARG A 25 -5.87 -20.81 9.48
CA ARG A 25 -6.77 -21.27 8.43
C ARG A 25 -6.08 -22.26 7.48
N ASP A 26 -4.80 -22.05 7.19
CA ASP A 26 -4.06 -22.75 6.14
C ASP A 26 -2.63 -23.07 6.60
N ASP A 27 -2.34 -24.37 6.75
CA ASP A 27 -1.04 -24.85 7.22
C ASP A 27 0.10 -24.64 6.22
N THR A 28 -0.20 -24.26 4.97
CA THR A 28 0.79 -23.94 3.96
C THR A 28 1.31 -22.49 4.05
N VAL A 29 0.63 -21.63 4.81
CA VAL A 29 1.07 -20.23 5.04
C VAL A 29 2.24 -20.22 6.01
N CYS A 30 3.36 -19.63 5.61
CA CYS A 30 4.54 -19.43 6.45
C CYS A 30 5.11 -18.03 6.26
N ILE A 31 5.87 -17.55 7.24
CA ILE A 31 6.53 -16.25 7.21
C ILE A 31 8.04 -16.48 7.18
N MET A 32 8.74 -15.75 6.34
CA MET A 32 10.21 -15.78 6.29
C MET A 32 10.80 -14.40 6.02
N GLY A 33 11.92 -14.12 6.64
CA GLY A 33 12.64 -12.86 6.52
C GLY A 33 13.66 -12.68 7.63
N GLU A 34 14.27 -11.52 7.67
CA GLU A 34 15.25 -11.15 8.69
C GLU A 34 14.55 -10.66 9.95
N ASP A 35 14.96 -11.18 11.12
CA ASP A 35 14.44 -10.78 12.43
C ASP A 35 12.91 -10.91 12.56
N VAL A 36 12.29 -11.80 11.81
CA VAL A 36 10.82 -11.99 11.80
C VAL A 36 10.33 -12.85 12.97
N ALA A 37 11.15 -13.79 13.43
CA ALA A 37 10.81 -14.74 14.49
C ALA A 37 10.99 -14.12 15.91
N GLU A 38 12.17 -14.26 16.52
CA GLU A 38 12.39 -13.80 17.91
C GLU A 38 12.23 -12.29 18.07
N ALA A 39 12.70 -11.50 17.12
CA ALA A 39 12.59 -10.05 17.17
C ALA A 39 11.19 -9.52 16.77
N GLY A 40 10.42 -10.26 15.96
CA GLY A 40 9.10 -9.84 15.49
C GLY A 40 9.13 -8.61 14.60
N THR A 41 10.20 -8.44 13.83
CA THR A 41 10.58 -7.28 13.00
C THR A 41 11.05 -6.05 13.82
N PRO A 42 11.75 -5.08 13.21
CA PRO A 42 12.13 -3.83 13.87
C PRO A 42 10.93 -3.03 14.41
N PHE A 43 9.77 -3.19 13.79
CA PHE A 43 8.53 -2.50 14.15
C PHE A 43 7.60 -3.32 15.07
N LYS A 44 8.03 -4.53 15.48
CA LYS A 44 7.28 -5.45 16.36
C LYS A 44 5.91 -5.88 15.78
N VAL A 45 5.77 -5.83 14.47
CA VAL A 45 4.50 -6.19 13.78
C VAL A 45 4.19 -7.68 13.93
N LEU A 46 5.22 -8.55 13.94
CA LEU A 46 5.09 -10.01 13.97
C LEU A 46 5.23 -10.63 15.37
N SER A 47 5.35 -9.80 16.43
CA SER A 47 5.50 -10.30 17.80
C SER A 47 4.40 -11.27 18.22
N GLY A 48 4.76 -12.42 18.78
CA GLY A 48 3.84 -13.47 19.24
C GLY A 48 3.55 -14.56 18.20
N LEU A 49 3.91 -14.37 16.92
CA LEU A 49 3.65 -15.38 15.89
C LEU A 49 4.59 -16.59 16.02
N LEU A 50 5.84 -16.39 16.43
CA LEU A 50 6.77 -17.50 16.67
C LEU A 50 6.26 -18.42 17.78
N GLU A 51 5.77 -17.85 18.88
CA GLU A 51 5.25 -18.60 20.04
C GLU A 51 4.01 -19.42 19.67
N GLU A 52 3.18 -18.91 18.76
CA GLU A 52 1.95 -19.60 18.35
C GLU A 52 2.19 -20.65 17.27
N PHE A 53 3.02 -20.37 16.25
CA PHE A 53 3.14 -21.20 15.05
C PHE A 53 4.45 -21.96 14.95
N GLY A 54 5.41 -21.65 15.79
CA GLY A 54 6.70 -22.34 15.84
C GLY A 54 7.66 -21.95 14.72
N LYS A 55 8.91 -22.39 14.89
CA LYS A 55 10.04 -22.06 13.99
C LYS A 55 9.94 -22.64 12.58
N ASP A 56 9.10 -23.64 12.37
CA ASP A 56 8.92 -24.25 11.05
C ASP A 56 7.96 -23.42 10.16
N ARG A 57 7.24 -22.46 10.76
CA ARG A 57 6.31 -21.59 10.06
C ARG A 57 6.63 -20.10 10.18
N VAL A 58 7.48 -19.71 11.15
CA VAL A 58 8.02 -18.35 11.30
C VAL A 58 9.54 -18.48 11.30
N LEU A 59 10.16 -18.17 10.16
CA LEU A 59 11.55 -18.51 9.87
C LEU A 59 12.43 -17.26 9.80
N ASP A 60 13.35 -17.12 10.76
CA ASP A 60 14.46 -16.17 10.59
C ASP A 60 15.42 -16.66 9.51
N THR A 61 15.81 -15.76 8.63
CA THR A 61 16.77 -16.04 7.55
C THR A 61 18.08 -15.28 7.78
N PRO A 62 19.18 -15.74 7.20
CA PRO A 62 20.35 -14.88 7.04
C PRO A 62 20.03 -13.62 6.25
N ILE A 63 20.83 -12.55 6.40
CA ILE A 63 20.71 -11.32 5.61
C ILE A 63 21.08 -11.64 4.14
N SER A 64 20.06 -11.96 3.35
CA SER A 64 20.18 -12.30 1.94
C SER A 64 18.81 -12.23 1.28
N GLU A 65 18.30 -11.04 1.00
CA GLU A 65 16.96 -10.80 0.47
C GLU A 65 16.72 -11.50 -0.87
N ALA A 66 17.73 -11.54 -1.73
CA ALA A 66 17.69 -12.33 -2.97
C ALA A 66 17.55 -13.83 -2.70
N GLY A 67 18.27 -14.34 -1.68
CA GLY A 67 18.30 -15.76 -1.32
C GLY A 67 16.96 -16.25 -0.80
N PHE A 68 16.45 -15.62 0.25
CA PHE A 68 15.19 -16.07 0.86
C PHE A 68 13.95 -15.73 0.02
N THR A 69 13.98 -14.66 -0.79
CA THR A 69 12.91 -14.41 -1.76
C THR A 69 12.88 -15.50 -2.85
N GLY A 70 14.07 -15.93 -3.34
CA GLY A 70 14.15 -17.06 -4.27
C GLY A 70 13.68 -18.37 -3.67
N LEU A 71 13.99 -18.63 -2.38
CA LEU A 71 13.46 -19.76 -1.63
C LEU A 71 11.92 -19.71 -1.58
N ALA A 72 11.34 -18.53 -1.29
CA ALA A 72 9.90 -18.34 -1.24
C ALA A 72 9.23 -18.60 -2.60
N VAL A 73 9.81 -18.14 -3.70
CA VAL A 73 9.31 -18.46 -5.05
C VAL A 73 9.27 -19.98 -5.27
N GLY A 74 10.35 -20.68 -4.94
CA GLY A 74 10.41 -22.15 -5.05
C GLY A 74 9.40 -22.86 -4.15
N ALA A 75 9.25 -22.40 -2.90
CA ALA A 75 8.29 -22.92 -1.95
C ALA A 75 6.83 -22.71 -2.44
N ALA A 76 6.53 -21.54 -2.99
CA ALA A 76 5.22 -21.24 -3.57
C ALA A 76 4.90 -22.16 -4.76
N MET A 77 5.87 -22.42 -5.64
CA MET A 77 5.70 -23.36 -6.77
C MET A 77 5.45 -24.82 -6.32
N THR A 78 5.81 -25.18 -5.09
CA THR A 78 5.58 -26.52 -4.53
C THR A 78 4.35 -26.60 -3.62
N GLY A 79 3.54 -25.55 -3.54
CA GLY A 79 2.25 -25.56 -2.84
C GLY A 79 2.23 -24.85 -1.49
N MET A 80 3.32 -24.21 -1.07
CA MET A 80 3.33 -23.34 0.10
C MET A 80 2.76 -21.95 -0.26
N ARG A 81 2.37 -21.18 0.77
CA ARG A 81 1.96 -19.77 0.66
C ARG A 81 2.87 -18.89 1.52
N PRO A 82 4.09 -18.64 1.06
CA PRO A 82 5.05 -17.85 1.84
C PRO A 82 4.68 -16.37 1.86
N VAL A 83 4.78 -15.77 3.05
CA VAL A 83 4.80 -14.34 3.26
C VAL A 83 6.25 -13.95 3.53
N VAL A 84 6.86 -13.25 2.59
CA VAL A 84 8.24 -12.75 2.69
C VAL A 84 8.21 -11.37 3.31
N ASP A 85 8.95 -11.17 4.39
CA ASP A 85 9.12 -9.86 5.03
C ASP A 85 10.43 -9.23 4.62
N ILE A 86 10.38 -8.11 3.92
CA ILE A 86 11.53 -7.26 3.62
C ILE A 86 11.48 -6.06 4.56
N MET A 87 12.45 -5.98 5.45
CA MET A 87 12.50 -5.06 6.58
C MET A 87 12.25 -3.59 6.19
N PHE A 88 12.87 -3.14 5.09
CA PHE A 88 12.67 -1.80 4.51
C PHE A 88 12.47 -1.90 3.00
N GLY A 89 11.58 -1.07 2.45
CA GLY A 89 11.28 -1.01 1.02
C GLY A 89 12.50 -0.70 0.14
N ASP A 90 13.49 -0.07 0.70
CA ASP A 90 14.76 0.18 0.02
C ASP A 90 15.49 -1.12 -0.35
N PHE A 91 15.37 -2.16 0.48
CA PHE A 91 16.03 -3.47 0.26
C PHE A 91 15.26 -4.38 -0.70
N ILE A 92 14.02 -4.02 -1.07
CA ILE A 92 13.27 -4.73 -2.11
C ILE A 92 14.02 -4.74 -3.45
N THR A 93 14.93 -3.79 -3.65
CA THR A 93 15.82 -3.73 -4.83
C THR A 93 16.71 -4.96 -4.96
N LEU A 94 17.06 -5.63 -3.86
CA LEU A 94 17.85 -6.88 -3.85
C LEU A 94 17.03 -8.09 -4.29
N THR A 95 15.71 -7.99 -4.34
CA THR A 95 14.77 -9.09 -4.68
C THR A 95 14.29 -9.02 -6.12
N MET A 96 14.75 -8.04 -6.90
CA MET A 96 14.18 -7.70 -8.22
C MET A 96 14.19 -8.88 -9.20
N ASP A 97 15.27 -9.64 -9.29
CA ASP A 97 15.30 -10.79 -10.19
C ASP A 97 14.24 -11.84 -9.80
N GLN A 98 14.18 -12.18 -8.50
CA GLN A 98 13.26 -13.20 -7.99
C GLN A 98 11.79 -12.80 -8.19
N MET A 99 11.48 -11.54 -8.01
CA MET A 99 10.12 -11.02 -8.19
C MET A 99 9.78 -10.79 -9.66
N VAL A 100 10.65 -10.09 -10.40
CA VAL A 100 10.37 -9.63 -11.76
C VAL A 100 10.54 -10.74 -12.81
N ASN A 101 11.61 -11.53 -12.71
CA ASN A 101 11.93 -12.55 -13.70
C ASN A 101 11.38 -13.93 -13.33
N GLN A 102 11.21 -14.23 -12.05
CA GLN A 102 10.73 -15.54 -11.59
C GLN A 102 9.26 -15.49 -11.18
N ALA A 103 8.91 -14.87 -10.04
CA ALA A 103 7.55 -14.88 -9.52
C ALA A 103 6.51 -14.37 -10.53
N ALA A 104 6.78 -13.22 -11.15
CA ALA A 104 5.86 -12.59 -12.10
C ALA A 104 5.71 -13.35 -13.42
N LYS A 105 6.64 -14.23 -13.80
CA LYS A 105 6.68 -14.82 -15.15
C LYS A 105 6.41 -16.32 -15.19
N VAL A 106 6.67 -17.04 -14.11
CA VAL A 106 6.57 -18.52 -14.07
C VAL A 106 5.20 -19.02 -14.53
N HIS A 107 4.12 -18.39 -14.08
CA HIS A 107 2.77 -18.78 -14.49
C HIS A 107 2.58 -18.71 -16.01
N TYR A 108 2.97 -17.60 -16.60
CA TYR A 108 2.90 -17.39 -18.05
C TYR A 108 3.83 -18.35 -18.82
N MET A 109 5.11 -18.43 -18.42
CA MET A 109 6.11 -19.26 -19.11
C MET A 109 5.80 -20.77 -19.04
N SER A 110 5.12 -21.22 -17.98
CA SER A 110 4.72 -22.62 -17.82
C SER A 110 3.40 -22.96 -18.54
N GLY A 111 2.78 -22.01 -19.23
CA GLY A 111 1.45 -22.19 -19.83
C GLY A 111 0.36 -22.42 -18.79
N GLY A 112 0.47 -21.74 -17.63
CA GLY A 112 -0.52 -21.84 -16.54
C GLY A 112 -0.36 -23.04 -15.60
N LYS A 113 0.68 -23.87 -15.79
CA LYS A 113 0.88 -25.10 -14.98
C LYS A 113 1.33 -24.77 -13.56
N TRP A 114 2.17 -23.77 -13.38
CA TRP A 114 2.69 -23.36 -12.09
C TRP A 114 2.12 -22.02 -11.66
N ARG A 115 1.94 -21.88 -10.37
CA ARG A 115 1.52 -20.64 -9.70
C ARG A 115 2.56 -20.26 -8.67
N VAL A 116 2.56 -18.98 -8.30
CA VAL A 116 3.45 -18.45 -7.27
C VAL A 116 2.60 -17.66 -6.27
N PRO A 117 1.79 -18.33 -5.43
CA PRO A 117 0.94 -17.72 -4.41
C PRO A 117 1.79 -17.24 -3.23
N MET A 118 2.46 -16.12 -3.40
CA MET A 118 3.30 -15.52 -2.36
C MET A 118 2.95 -14.06 -2.13
N VAL A 119 3.17 -13.59 -0.92
CA VAL A 119 3.12 -12.17 -0.58
C VAL A 119 4.53 -11.70 -0.21
N MET A 120 4.99 -10.63 -0.85
CA MET A 120 6.14 -9.87 -0.37
C MET A 120 5.59 -8.65 0.35
N ARG A 121 5.73 -8.58 1.66
CA ARG A 121 5.41 -7.39 2.45
C ARG A 121 6.69 -6.61 2.75
N THR A 122 6.58 -5.30 2.72
CA THR A 122 7.69 -4.40 3.05
C THR A 122 7.19 -3.06 3.55
N THR A 123 8.07 -2.34 4.23
CA THR A 123 7.76 -0.98 4.66
C THR A 123 8.15 0.05 3.60
N MET A 124 7.50 1.19 3.60
CA MET A 124 7.88 2.34 2.79
C MET A 124 7.71 3.65 3.57
N GLY A 125 8.02 4.77 2.95
CA GLY A 125 7.65 6.09 3.41
C GLY A 125 8.77 6.87 4.09
N ALA A 126 8.67 8.20 3.99
CA ALA A 126 9.53 9.19 4.61
C ALA A 126 9.04 9.56 6.03
N THR A 127 9.44 10.73 6.52
CA THR A 127 9.01 11.40 7.76
C THR A 127 9.38 10.70 9.07
N ARG A 128 10.12 9.58 9.01
CA ARG A 128 10.61 8.86 10.18
C ARG A 128 12.08 9.15 10.53
N ARG A 129 12.72 10.08 9.84
CA ARG A 129 14.14 10.44 10.05
C ARG A 129 15.09 9.26 9.82
N SER A 130 14.82 8.48 8.78
CA SER A 130 15.58 7.29 8.42
C SER A 130 16.53 7.49 7.24
N ALA A 131 16.61 8.71 6.70
CA ALA A 131 17.47 9.12 5.59
C ALA A 131 17.21 8.38 4.27
N ALA A 132 18.11 8.56 3.30
CA ALA A 132 17.89 8.22 1.89
C ALA A 132 17.72 6.73 1.61
N GLN A 133 18.33 5.84 2.41
CA GLN A 133 18.35 4.39 2.17
C GLN A 133 17.32 3.61 3.01
N HIS A 134 16.45 4.31 3.75
CA HIS A 134 15.41 3.70 4.59
C HIS A 134 14.08 4.46 4.51
N SER A 135 13.89 5.25 3.45
CA SER A 135 12.72 6.14 3.34
C SER A 135 12.11 6.17 1.94
N GLN A 136 12.54 5.30 1.05
CA GLN A 136 12.03 5.29 -0.33
C GLN A 136 10.67 4.60 -0.42
N SER A 137 9.83 5.10 -1.33
CA SER A 137 8.55 4.51 -1.71
C SER A 137 8.65 4.03 -3.16
N LEU A 138 9.06 2.76 -3.34
CA LEU A 138 9.43 2.19 -4.64
C LEU A 138 8.32 1.36 -5.31
N HIS A 139 7.09 1.43 -4.81
CA HIS A 139 5.96 0.65 -5.31
C HIS A 139 5.68 0.83 -6.82
N ALA A 140 5.96 2.00 -7.38
CA ALA A 140 5.80 2.28 -8.82
C ALA A 140 6.60 1.30 -9.71
N TRP A 141 7.77 0.82 -9.26
CA TRP A 141 8.57 -0.13 -10.02
C TRP A 141 7.86 -1.47 -10.23
N PHE A 142 7.12 -1.91 -9.21
CA PHE A 142 6.38 -3.18 -9.25
C PHE A 142 5.07 -3.08 -10.01
N CYS A 143 4.45 -1.89 -10.04
CA CYS A 143 3.28 -1.61 -10.87
C CYS A 143 3.57 -1.77 -12.36
N HIS A 144 4.83 -1.49 -12.79
CA HIS A 144 5.26 -1.63 -14.17
C HIS A 144 5.48 -3.08 -14.61
N VAL A 145 5.47 -4.06 -13.71
CA VAL A 145 5.82 -5.46 -13.98
C VAL A 145 4.57 -6.32 -14.18
N PRO A 146 4.24 -6.75 -15.43
CA PRO A 146 3.13 -7.67 -15.66
C PRO A 146 3.33 -8.99 -14.92
N GLY A 147 2.30 -9.42 -14.19
CA GLY A 147 2.30 -10.64 -13.38
C GLY A 147 2.42 -10.42 -11.89
N LEU A 148 2.69 -9.19 -11.42
CA LEU A 148 2.63 -8.80 -10.02
C LEU A 148 1.33 -8.05 -9.70
N LYS A 149 0.84 -8.18 -8.47
CA LYS A 149 -0.18 -7.31 -7.90
C LYS A 149 0.48 -6.39 -6.87
N VAL A 150 -0.02 -5.15 -6.74
CA VAL A 150 0.57 -4.13 -5.84
C VAL A 150 -0.52 -3.53 -4.96
N VAL A 151 -0.34 -3.61 -3.64
CA VAL A 151 -1.33 -3.25 -2.62
C VAL A 151 -0.77 -2.22 -1.67
N LEU A 152 -1.55 -1.18 -1.37
CA LEU A 152 -1.19 -0.02 -0.55
C LEU A 152 -2.32 0.32 0.44
N PRO A 153 -2.49 -0.42 1.55
CA PRO A 153 -3.55 -0.14 2.52
C PRO A 153 -3.38 1.22 3.20
N SER A 154 -4.49 1.86 3.57
CA SER A 154 -4.51 3.18 4.22
C SER A 154 -5.13 3.20 5.61
N THR A 155 -5.78 2.11 6.04
CA THR A 155 -6.44 1.97 7.34
C THR A 155 -6.18 0.60 7.96
N PRO A 156 -6.37 0.42 9.29
CA PRO A 156 -6.31 -0.90 9.92
C PRO A 156 -7.29 -1.92 9.31
N TYR A 157 -8.51 -1.48 8.95
CA TYR A 157 -9.50 -2.32 8.25
C TYR A 157 -8.96 -2.83 6.91
N ASP A 158 -8.43 -1.92 6.08
CA ASP A 158 -7.86 -2.26 4.78
C ASP A 158 -6.62 -3.14 4.93
N ALA A 159 -5.75 -2.85 5.91
CA ALA A 159 -4.55 -3.63 6.18
C ALA A 159 -4.86 -5.09 6.46
N LYS A 160 -5.85 -5.38 7.34
CA LYS A 160 -6.27 -6.75 7.63
C LYS A 160 -6.93 -7.40 6.40
N GLY A 161 -7.93 -6.74 5.83
CA GLY A 161 -8.75 -7.32 4.77
C GLY A 161 -7.99 -7.56 3.46
N LEU A 162 -7.14 -6.60 3.06
CA LEU A 162 -6.30 -6.70 1.85
C LEU A 162 -5.17 -7.72 2.02
N LEU A 163 -4.53 -7.81 3.20
CA LEU A 163 -3.48 -8.78 3.43
C LEU A 163 -4.02 -10.22 3.38
N LYS A 164 -5.19 -10.46 3.97
CA LYS A 164 -5.88 -11.76 3.86
C LYS A 164 -6.22 -12.09 2.41
N ALA A 165 -6.74 -11.12 1.64
CA ALA A 165 -7.00 -11.30 0.22
C ALA A 165 -5.71 -11.59 -0.57
N ALA A 166 -4.61 -10.92 -0.25
CA ALA A 166 -3.30 -11.13 -0.88
C ALA A 166 -2.75 -12.53 -0.60
N ILE A 167 -2.85 -13.03 0.64
CA ILE A 167 -2.40 -14.38 1.01
C ILE A 167 -3.24 -15.47 0.31
N ARG A 168 -4.53 -15.20 0.09
CA ARG A 168 -5.45 -16.12 -0.60
C ARG A 168 -5.33 -16.07 -2.13
N ASP A 169 -4.62 -15.07 -2.68
CA ASP A 169 -4.43 -14.94 -4.13
C ASP A 169 -3.47 -16.00 -4.68
N GLU A 170 -3.68 -16.41 -5.92
CA GLU A 170 -2.84 -17.40 -6.61
C GLU A 170 -1.65 -16.80 -7.36
N ASN A 171 -1.55 -15.46 -7.36
CA ASN A 171 -0.47 -14.71 -8.00
C ASN A 171 0.40 -14.01 -6.96
N PRO A 172 1.64 -13.64 -7.30
CA PRO A 172 2.50 -12.90 -6.40
C PRO A 172 1.96 -11.48 -6.15
N VAL A 173 1.87 -11.11 -4.88
CA VAL A 173 1.41 -9.80 -4.42
C VAL A 173 2.53 -9.09 -3.70
N VAL A 174 2.79 -7.82 -4.04
CA VAL A 174 3.69 -6.93 -3.29
C VAL A 174 2.82 -6.00 -2.44
N PHE A 175 3.01 -6.08 -1.13
CA PHE A 175 2.20 -5.41 -0.13
C PHE A 175 3.05 -4.37 0.60
N PHE A 176 2.80 -3.09 0.34
CA PHE A 176 3.55 -1.98 0.91
C PHE A 176 2.83 -1.39 2.11
N GLU A 177 3.56 -1.23 3.21
CA GLU A 177 3.07 -0.69 4.47
C GLU A 177 3.82 0.59 4.81
N ASP A 178 3.10 1.71 4.96
CA ASP A 178 3.76 2.92 5.42
C ASP A 178 4.13 2.84 6.90
N LYS A 179 5.40 3.09 7.21
CA LYS A 179 5.96 3.02 8.56
C LYS A 179 5.28 3.96 9.56
N MET A 180 4.78 5.09 9.09
CA MET A 180 4.11 6.08 9.95
C MET A 180 2.74 5.60 10.39
N MET A 181 2.11 4.72 9.60
CA MET A 181 0.76 4.22 9.91
C MET A 181 0.73 3.10 10.95
N TYR A 182 1.84 2.47 11.34
CA TYR A 182 1.81 1.33 12.28
C TYR A 182 1.10 1.62 13.60
N LYS A 183 1.08 2.89 14.04
CA LYS A 183 0.36 3.34 15.25
C LYS A 183 -1.04 3.90 14.97
N LEU A 184 -1.41 4.05 13.69
CA LEU A 184 -2.74 4.51 13.31
C LEU A 184 -3.78 3.52 13.85
N LYS A 185 -4.76 4.03 14.55
CA LYS A 185 -5.88 3.25 15.09
C LYS A 185 -7.12 3.41 14.23
N GLY A 186 -7.93 2.38 14.19
CA GLY A 186 -9.21 2.41 13.52
C GLY A 186 -10.06 1.16 13.80
N PRO A 187 -11.33 1.19 13.41
CA PRO A 187 -12.26 0.08 13.61
C PRO A 187 -11.84 -1.13 12.76
N VAL A 188 -11.84 -2.31 13.36
CA VAL A 188 -11.55 -3.58 12.69
C VAL A 188 -12.54 -4.64 13.18
N PRO A 189 -13.40 -5.20 12.31
CA PRO A 189 -14.31 -6.28 12.68
C PRO A 189 -13.58 -7.49 13.26
N ALA A 190 -14.22 -8.18 14.19
CA ALA A 190 -13.70 -9.43 14.75
C ALA A 190 -13.94 -10.64 13.82
N ASP A 191 -14.91 -10.51 12.93
CA ASP A 191 -15.29 -11.56 11.99
C ASP A 191 -14.24 -11.75 10.88
N ASP A 192 -14.26 -12.93 10.25
CA ASP A 192 -13.45 -13.21 9.05
C ASP A 192 -13.98 -12.37 7.88
N TYR A 193 -13.15 -11.48 7.35
CA TYR A 193 -13.43 -10.72 6.15
C TYR A 193 -12.19 -10.54 5.29
N THR A 194 -12.41 -10.24 4.03
CA THR A 194 -11.40 -9.81 3.07
C THR A 194 -11.86 -8.53 2.38
N VAL A 195 -10.91 -7.75 1.93
CA VAL A 195 -11.15 -6.62 1.02
C VAL A 195 -10.70 -7.03 -0.38
N PRO A 196 -11.56 -6.97 -1.40
CA PRO A 196 -11.20 -7.39 -2.76
C PRO A 196 -10.07 -6.52 -3.33
N LEU A 197 -9.10 -7.17 -3.98
CA LEU A 197 -8.08 -6.45 -4.75
C LEU A 197 -8.69 -5.85 -6.03
N GLY A 198 -8.35 -4.62 -6.35
CA GLY A 198 -8.90 -3.92 -7.52
C GLY A 198 -10.23 -3.19 -7.27
N VAL A 199 -10.55 -2.93 -6.00
CA VAL A 199 -11.74 -2.16 -5.61
C VAL A 199 -11.32 -0.98 -4.74
N ALA A 200 -11.50 0.22 -5.26
CA ALA A 200 -11.23 1.47 -4.53
C ALA A 200 -12.29 1.74 -3.44
N ASP A 201 -11.96 2.66 -2.54
CA ASP A 201 -12.86 3.10 -1.48
C ASP A 201 -13.01 4.62 -1.48
N VAL A 202 -14.24 5.10 -1.44
CA VAL A 202 -14.53 6.51 -1.26
C VAL A 202 -14.57 6.80 0.24
N LYS A 203 -13.44 7.26 0.78
CA LYS A 203 -13.26 7.53 2.22
C LYS A 203 -14.06 8.74 2.70
N ARG A 204 -14.33 9.67 1.82
CA ARG A 204 -15.14 10.87 2.07
C ARG A 204 -15.87 11.27 0.79
N LEU A 205 -17.16 11.53 0.88
CA LEU A 205 -17.94 12.07 -0.23
C LEU A 205 -17.70 13.58 -0.37
N GLY A 206 -17.69 14.07 -1.61
CA GLY A 206 -17.51 15.49 -1.94
C GLY A 206 -18.02 15.83 -3.33
N GLU A 207 -18.17 17.13 -3.64
CA GLU A 207 -18.82 17.60 -4.86
C GLU A 207 -17.96 18.58 -5.70
N ASP A 208 -16.90 19.20 -5.09
CA ASP A 208 -16.16 20.29 -5.74
C ASP A 208 -14.80 19.87 -6.30
N ILE A 209 -14.15 18.88 -5.69
CA ILE A 209 -12.83 18.39 -6.08
C ILE A 209 -12.63 16.93 -5.60
N THR A 210 -11.98 16.11 -6.42
CA THR A 210 -11.54 14.75 -6.06
C THR A 210 -10.08 14.76 -5.64
N LEU A 211 -9.78 14.17 -4.48
CA LEU A 211 -8.43 13.87 -3.99
C LEU A 211 -8.23 12.35 -4.05
N VAL A 212 -7.51 11.87 -5.05
CA VAL A 212 -7.11 10.45 -5.11
C VAL A 212 -5.79 10.30 -4.39
N ALA A 213 -5.75 9.50 -3.34
CA ALA A 213 -4.58 9.39 -2.47
C ALA A 213 -4.23 7.93 -2.15
N THR A 214 -2.94 7.63 -2.04
CA THR A 214 -2.43 6.28 -1.78
C THR A 214 -1.89 6.17 -0.35
N SER A 215 -2.08 5.03 0.30
CA SER A 215 -1.47 4.69 1.59
C SER A 215 -1.59 5.83 2.64
N SER A 216 -0.50 6.30 3.24
CA SER A 216 -0.49 7.40 4.23
C SER A 216 -1.04 8.72 3.68
N MET A 217 -0.93 8.96 2.38
CA MET A 217 -1.46 10.17 1.76
C MET A 217 -2.99 10.26 1.82
N VAL A 218 -3.69 9.15 2.07
CA VAL A 218 -5.13 9.16 2.35
C VAL A 218 -5.44 9.96 3.62
N GLN A 219 -4.63 9.80 4.67
CA GLN A 219 -4.79 10.58 5.92
C GLN A 219 -4.50 12.07 5.67
N VAL A 220 -3.48 12.37 4.88
CA VAL A 220 -3.16 13.75 4.44
C VAL A 220 -4.32 14.35 3.64
N ALA A 221 -4.90 13.60 2.70
CA ALA A 221 -6.04 14.05 1.91
C ALA A 221 -7.30 14.31 2.77
N LEU A 222 -7.56 13.44 3.76
CA LEU A 222 -8.67 13.64 4.71
C LEU A 222 -8.48 14.88 5.58
N GLY A 223 -7.25 15.14 6.06
CA GLY A 223 -6.91 16.36 6.78
C GLY A 223 -7.09 17.61 5.92
N ALA A 224 -6.57 17.61 4.69
CA ALA A 224 -6.77 18.70 3.74
C ALA A 224 -8.25 18.92 3.39
N ALA A 225 -9.05 17.82 3.24
CA ALA A 225 -10.48 17.92 2.99
C ALA A 225 -11.24 18.58 4.15
N THR A 226 -10.77 18.38 5.39
CA THR A 226 -11.34 19.08 6.56
C THR A 226 -11.05 20.59 6.52
N LEU A 227 -9.83 20.97 6.17
CA LEU A 227 -9.48 22.40 5.99
C LEU A 227 -10.25 23.04 4.83
N LEU A 228 -10.49 22.31 3.74
CA LEU A 228 -11.28 22.78 2.60
C LEU A 228 -12.75 23.02 2.97
N GLU A 229 -13.32 22.17 3.80
CA GLU A 229 -14.71 22.32 4.28
C GLU A 229 -14.90 23.62 5.06
N GLU A 230 -13.91 24.05 5.86
CA GLU A 230 -13.94 25.32 6.61
C GLU A 230 -14.12 26.55 5.71
N ILE A 231 -13.70 26.44 4.44
CA ILE A 231 -13.83 27.52 3.42
C ILE A 231 -14.93 27.21 2.39
N GLY A 232 -15.77 26.19 2.63
CA GLY A 232 -16.92 25.83 1.81
C GLY A 232 -16.56 25.12 0.51
N ILE A 233 -15.46 24.34 0.48
CA ILE A 233 -15.09 23.45 -0.60
C ILE A 233 -15.31 22.01 -0.16
N SER A 234 -16.18 21.27 -0.87
CA SER A 234 -16.51 19.88 -0.59
C SER A 234 -15.59 18.94 -1.36
N ALA A 235 -14.57 18.37 -0.68
CA ALA A 235 -13.61 17.46 -1.29
C ALA A 235 -14.01 16.00 -1.12
N GLU A 236 -14.04 15.25 -2.23
CA GLU A 236 -14.14 13.79 -2.24
C GLU A 236 -12.73 13.18 -2.07
N VAL A 237 -12.60 12.19 -1.19
CA VAL A 237 -11.34 11.47 -1.00
C VAL A 237 -11.50 10.03 -1.45
N VAL A 238 -10.73 9.61 -2.44
CA VAL A 238 -10.74 8.27 -3.01
C VAL A 238 -9.42 7.58 -2.73
N ASP A 239 -9.50 6.39 -2.11
CA ASP A 239 -8.37 5.50 -1.88
C ASP A 239 -8.41 4.35 -2.89
N PRO A 240 -7.46 4.25 -3.82
CA PRO A 240 -7.39 3.13 -4.76
C PRO A 240 -7.14 1.78 -4.09
N ARG A 241 -6.53 1.74 -2.89
CA ARG A 241 -6.14 0.52 -2.14
C ARG A 241 -5.14 -0.36 -2.86
N THR A 242 -5.28 -0.50 -4.17
CA THR A 242 -4.41 -1.30 -5.05
C THR A 242 -3.99 -0.50 -6.26
N MET A 243 -2.70 -0.57 -6.59
CA MET A 243 -2.19 0.06 -7.81
C MET A 243 -2.28 -0.88 -9.00
N TRP A 244 -2.28 -2.19 -8.74
CA TRP A 244 -2.60 -3.21 -9.74
C TRP A 244 -3.22 -4.44 -9.06
N PRO A 245 -4.42 -4.89 -9.47
CA PRO A 245 -5.31 -4.20 -10.41
C PRO A 245 -5.82 -2.87 -9.88
N LEU A 246 -6.03 -1.89 -10.77
CA LEU A 246 -6.53 -0.55 -10.44
C LEU A 246 -8.03 -0.45 -10.71
N ASP A 247 -8.79 0.15 -9.82
CA ASP A 247 -10.21 0.51 -10.05
C ASP A 247 -10.31 1.84 -10.80
N GLU A 248 -9.98 1.79 -12.08
CA GLU A 248 -10.03 2.97 -12.96
C GLU A 248 -11.42 3.60 -12.99
N LYS A 249 -12.47 2.76 -12.93
CA LYS A 249 -13.87 3.23 -13.01
C LYS A 249 -14.21 4.16 -11.85
N THR A 250 -13.89 3.80 -10.63
CA THR A 250 -14.19 4.64 -9.44
C THR A 250 -13.44 5.96 -9.51
N LEU A 251 -12.17 5.96 -9.95
CA LEU A 251 -11.38 7.18 -10.08
C LEU A 251 -11.98 8.13 -11.14
N VAL A 252 -12.34 7.59 -12.29
CA VAL A 252 -12.92 8.36 -13.40
C VAL A 252 -14.32 8.89 -13.04
N ASP A 253 -15.16 8.09 -12.41
CA ASP A 253 -16.51 8.51 -12.01
C ASP A 253 -16.47 9.63 -10.97
N SER A 254 -15.56 9.54 -9.99
CA SER A 254 -15.33 10.61 -9.00
C SER A 254 -14.87 11.91 -9.66
N ALA A 255 -13.87 11.81 -10.55
CA ALA A 255 -13.36 12.99 -11.28
C ALA A 255 -14.43 13.63 -12.16
N LYS A 256 -15.28 12.85 -12.84
CA LYS A 256 -16.42 13.37 -13.63
C LYS A 256 -17.42 14.13 -12.78
N LYS A 257 -17.69 13.63 -11.57
CA LYS A 257 -18.64 14.25 -10.64
C LYS A 257 -18.14 15.63 -10.19
N THR A 258 -16.85 15.76 -9.85
CA THR A 258 -16.28 16.96 -9.25
C THR A 258 -15.62 17.90 -10.24
N SER A 259 -15.35 17.46 -11.47
CA SER A 259 -14.69 18.18 -12.58
C SER A 259 -13.27 18.70 -12.26
N ARG A 260 -12.72 18.38 -11.11
CA ARG A 260 -11.36 18.75 -10.65
C ARG A 260 -10.74 17.60 -9.88
N ALA A 261 -9.44 17.33 -10.11
CA ALA A 261 -8.77 16.24 -9.42
C ALA A 261 -7.33 16.57 -9.05
N ILE A 262 -6.92 16.10 -7.87
CA ILE A 262 -5.54 16.01 -7.43
C ILE A 262 -5.23 14.54 -7.16
N VAL A 263 -4.09 14.06 -7.62
CA VAL A 263 -3.58 12.72 -7.31
C VAL A 263 -2.35 12.84 -6.41
N LEU A 264 -2.34 12.08 -5.30
CA LEU A 264 -1.39 12.20 -4.19
C LEU A 264 -0.69 10.88 -3.93
N ASP A 265 0.62 10.91 -3.85
CA ASP A 265 1.42 9.74 -3.45
C ASP A 265 2.68 10.19 -2.68
N GLU A 266 3.16 9.37 -1.77
CA GLU A 266 4.41 9.63 -1.05
C GLU A 266 5.65 9.29 -1.88
N GLY A 267 5.52 8.50 -2.93
CA GLY A 267 6.58 8.24 -3.90
C GLY A 267 6.95 9.48 -4.70
N TYR A 268 8.09 9.41 -5.38
CA TYR A 268 8.55 10.53 -6.22
C TYR A 268 7.50 10.89 -7.28
N GLU A 269 7.25 12.19 -7.45
CA GLU A 269 6.26 12.65 -8.43
C GLU A 269 6.66 12.25 -9.87
N ARG A 270 7.97 12.32 -10.18
CA ARG A 270 8.47 11.92 -11.50
C ARG A 270 8.51 10.40 -11.62
N TYR A 271 7.84 9.87 -12.65
CA TYR A 271 7.72 8.44 -12.92
C TYR A 271 7.06 7.63 -11.77
N GLY A 272 6.43 8.32 -10.82
CA GLY A 272 5.63 7.71 -9.76
C GLY A 272 4.22 7.34 -10.22
N VAL A 273 3.48 6.63 -9.35
CA VAL A 273 2.11 6.17 -9.64
C VAL A 273 1.13 7.31 -9.92
N THR A 274 1.40 8.52 -9.41
CA THR A 274 0.59 9.71 -9.73
C THR A 274 0.54 10.01 -11.22
N ALA A 275 1.53 9.59 -12.01
CA ALA A 275 1.52 9.76 -13.46
C ALA A 275 0.46 8.88 -14.12
N GLU A 276 0.34 7.62 -13.71
CA GLU A 276 -0.68 6.70 -14.20
C GLU A 276 -2.07 7.12 -13.73
N LEU A 277 -2.24 7.41 -12.45
CA LEU A 277 -3.53 7.88 -11.91
C LEU A 277 -4.04 9.12 -12.63
N ALA A 278 -3.15 10.09 -12.88
CA ALA A 278 -3.50 11.29 -13.65
C ALA A 278 -3.84 10.96 -15.12
N SER A 279 -3.13 10.04 -15.74
CA SER A 279 -3.39 9.58 -17.11
C SER A 279 -4.75 8.92 -17.26
N VAL A 280 -5.10 8.03 -16.32
CA VAL A 280 -6.41 7.33 -16.28
C VAL A 280 -7.54 8.35 -16.15
N ILE A 281 -7.44 9.29 -15.20
CA ILE A 281 -8.45 10.33 -15.00
C ILE A 281 -8.54 11.26 -16.22
N ALA A 282 -7.39 11.76 -16.70
CA ALA A 282 -7.36 12.69 -17.84
C ALA A 282 -7.89 12.04 -19.13
N THR A 283 -7.73 10.74 -19.30
CA THR A 283 -8.27 10.01 -20.47
C THR A 283 -9.76 9.71 -20.31
N GLY A 284 -10.16 9.20 -19.12
CA GLY A 284 -11.53 8.74 -18.87
C GLY A 284 -12.54 9.86 -18.62
N ALA A 285 -12.09 11.03 -18.10
CA ALA A 285 -12.92 12.17 -17.76
C ALA A 285 -12.61 13.43 -18.61
N PHE A 286 -11.91 13.31 -19.72
CA PHE A 286 -11.35 14.44 -20.50
C PHE A 286 -12.34 15.58 -20.74
N TYR A 287 -13.57 15.25 -21.14
CA TYR A 287 -14.61 16.27 -21.48
C TYR A 287 -15.38 16.76 -20.25
N ASP A 288 -15.14 16.20 -19.07
CA ASP A 288 -15.83 16.52 -17.82
C ASP A 288 -14.95 17.36 -16.87
N MET A 289 -13.68 17.61 -17.24
CA MET A 289 -12.72 18.31 -16.39
C MET A 289 -12.68 19.83 -16.68
N ASP A 290 -12.76 20.62 -15.62
CA ASP A 290 -12.60 22.09 -15.65
C ASP A 290 -11.13 22.53 -15.55
N ALA A 291 -10.24 21.66 -15.13
CA ALA A 291 -8.82 21.91 -14.94
C ALA A 291 -7.97 20.66 -15.23
N PRO A 292 -6.68 20.84 -15.57
CA PRO A 292 -5.76 19.70 -15.65
C PRO A 292 -5.67 18.97 -14.31
N VAL A 293 -5.52 17.64 -14.33
CA VAL A 293 -5.28 16.84 -13.13
C VAL A 293 -3.94 17.27 -12.51
N LYS A 294 -3.96 17.72 -11.26
CA LYS A 294 -2.75 18.11 -10.53
C LYS A 294 -2.13 16.88 -9.87
N ARG A 295 -0.82 16.73 -10.04
CA ARG A 295 -0.06 15.65 -9.42
C ARG A 295 0.71 16.22 -8.24
N MET A 296 0.77 15.47 -7.14
CA MET A 296 1.56 15.78 -5.96
C MET A 296 2.25 14.51 -5.44
N GLY A 297 3.55 14.55 -5.33
CA GLY A 297 4.38 13.45 -4.84
C GLY A 297 5.65 14.00 -4.20
N ALA A 298 6.51 13.11 -3.70
CA ALA A 298 7.77 13.54 -3.14
C ALA A 298 8.64 14.27 -4.17
N MET A 299 9.40 15.25 -3.70
CA MET A 299 10.39 15.93 -4.49
C MET A 299 11.40 14.94 -5.05
N HIS A 300 11.89 15.18 -6.27
CA HIS A 300 12.86 14.28 -6.93
C HIS A 300 14.29 14.49 -6.39
N VAL A 301 14.44 14.20 -5.08
CA VAL A 301 15.70 14.27 -4.33
C VAL A 301 15.78 13.08 -3.37
N PRO A 302 16.96 12.57 -3.02
CA PRO A 302 17.08 11.60 -1.94
C PRO A 302 16.49 12.16 -0.65
N ILE A 303 15.76 11.33 0.09
CA ILE A 303 15.10 11.78 1.34
C ILE A 303 16.16 12.18 2.38
N PRO A 304 16.13 13.43 2.88
CA PRO A 304 17.10 13.91 3.85
C PRO A 304 16.90 13.31 5.24
N PHE A 305 17.98 13.27 6.04
CA PHE A 305 17.92 12.90 7.46
C PHE A 305 17.40 14.04 8.34
N SER A 306 17.75 15.28 8.00
CA SER A 306 17.40 16.47 8.80
C SER A 306 15.89 16.70 8.79
N PRO A 307 15.21 16.78 9.97
CA PRO A 307 13.76 16.95 10.03
C PRO A 307 13.21 18.10 9.17
N PRO A 308 13.74 19.35 9.26
CA PRO A 308 13.21 20.44 8.44
C PRO A 308 13.36 20.24 6.93
N LEU A 309 14.36 19.45 6.50
CA LEU A 309 14.55 19.15 5.10
C LEU A 309 13.68 17.97 4.65
N GLU A 310 13.51 16.96 5.51
CA GLU A 310 12.63 15.82 5.20
C GLU A 310 11.17 16.26 5.11
N ASP A 311 10.70 17.11 6.05
CA ASP A 311 9.30 17.57 6.13
C ASP A 311 8.83 18.34 4.88
N VAL A 312 9.74 18.96 4.11
CA VAL A 312 9.39 19.66 2.87
C VAL A 312 9.45 18.76 1.63
N THR A 313 9.87 17.50 1.75
CA THR A 313 10.05 16.61 0.59
C THR A 313 8.78 15.90 0.17
N VAL A 314 7.80 15.74 1.04
CA VAL A 314 6.55 15.02 0.80
C VAL A 314 5.34 15.94 0.90
N PRO A 315 4.22 15.64 0.23
CA PRO A 315 2.99 16.41 0.38
C PRO A 315 2.49 16.44 1.84
N THR A 316 1.96 17.58 2.26
CA THR A 316 1.35 17.79 3.59
C THR A 316 -0.11 18.22 3.44
N GLU A 317 -0.90 18.13 4.50
CA GLU A 317 -2.30 18.61 4.53
C GLU A 317 -2.38 20.07 4.03
N GLN A 318 -1.46 20.91 4.47
CA GLN A 318 -1.42 22.33 4.07
C GLN A 318 -1.12 22.51 2.59
N THR A 319 -0.13 21.79 2.03
CA THR A 319 0.22 21.92 0.60
C THR A 319 -0.88 21.36 -0.31
N VAL A 320 -1.58 20.33 0.13
CA VAL A 320 -2.75 19.77 -0.58
C VAL A 320 -3.93 20.72 -0.50
N PHE A 321 -4.21 21.31 0.68
CA PHE A 321 -5.24 22.33 0.85
C PHE A 321 -5.01 23.53 -0.09
N GLU A 322 -3.79 24.09 -0.13
CA GLU A 322 -3.46 25.23 -0.99
C GLU A 322 -3.63 24.88 -2.47
N ALA A 323 -3.16 23.69 -2.88
CA ALA A 323 -3.32 23.21 -4.25
C ALA A 323 -4.79 23.05 -4.65
N ALA A 324 -5.62 22.48 -3.77
CA ALA A 324 -7.04 22.28 -4.01
C ALA A 324 -7.81 23.61 -4.04
N ARG A 325 -7.51 24.53 -3.12
CA ARG A 325 -8.08 25.87 -3.09
C ARG A 325 -7.82 26.63 -4.39
N GLU A 326 -6.58 26.57 -4.90
CA GLU A 326 -6.18 27.18 -6.18
C GLU A 326 -6.99 26.59 -7.35
N LEU A 327 -7.09 25.26 -7.44
CA LEU A 327 -7.86 24.58 -8.50
C LEU A 327 -9.35 24.92 -8.47
N CYS A 328 -9.92 25.18 -7.28
CA CYS A 328 -11.31 25.60 -7.12
C CYS A 328 -11.53 27.10 -7.34
N GLY A 329 -10.49 27.86 -7.77
CA GLY A 329 -10.61 29.30 -8.06
C GLY A 329 -10.86 30.17 -6.82
N ARG A 330 -10.51 29.69 -5.64
CA ARG A 330 -10.60 30.45 -4.38
C ARG A 330 -9.20 31.01 -4.06
N SER A 331 -8.98 32.28 -4.37
CA SER A 331 -7.73 33.01 -4.05
C SER A 331 -7.61 33.34 -2.56
#